data_2fd7061c1a70aa6e76fafa80d3596f98
#
_entry.id   2fd7061c1a70aa6e76fafa80d3596f98
#
_cell.length_a   1.000
_cell.length_b   1.000
_cell.length_c   1.000
_cell.angle_alpha   90.00
_cell.angle_beta   90.00
_cell.angle_gamma   90.00
#
_symmetry.space_group_name_H-M   'P 1'
#
loop_
_entity.id
_entity.type
_entity.pdbx_description
1 polymer ?
#
loop_
_entity_poly.entity_id
_entity_poly.type
_entity_poly.pdbx_seq_one_letter_code
_entity_poly.pdbx_strand_id
1 'polypeptide(L)'
;MITFQYNFGDNTGNVVSPTGTNTHRFTQNGLNTYTVTVIASGRGGISSSSSITIEVFSDFNPIEIKNFLTGGASSSKTWYWNAPVNAHLGVGPVETVDPSYYGAGPFEKESVGCLYEDELIFSQDENENVTYELLNLGNTYFHRLEVLDELGLPNPGEDTCYEFDNSGINNVLFSPSSSGITEDLSTQTSFVLENNFMSYFLGNNDYEILSISDTEIHVRIIQTEPSGSTLAWYQKFTTINPYGGGGGEGDDCDDNGE
;
A
#
# COMPACT_ATOMS: atom_id res chain seq x y z
N MET A 1 1.55 -17.94 -30.60
CA MET A 1 1.88 -16.88 -29.62
C MET A 1 2.75 -17.54 -28.57
N ILE A 2 3.84 -16.91 -28.16
CA ILE A 2 4.70 -17.35 -27.05
C ILE A 2 4.38 -16.44 -25.88
N THR A 3 4.30 -16.99 -24.69
CA THR A 3 4.11 -16.25 -23.43
C THR A 3 5.33 -16.46 -22.56
N PHE A 4 5.83 -15.42 -21.93
CA PHE A 4 6.98 -15.47 -21.03
C PHE A 4 6.51 -15.25 -19.60
N GLN A 5 7.04 -16.06 -18.69
CA GLN A 5 6.82 -15.90 -17.25
C GLN A 5 8.19 -15.67 -16.60
N TYR A 6 8.26 -14.63 -15.77
CA TYR A 6 9.47 -14.26 -15.04
C TYR A 6 9.30 -14.57 -13.56
N ASN A 7 10.33 -15.16 -12.97
CA ASN A 7 10.53 -15.22 -11.53
C ASN A 7 11.84 -14.51 -11.21
N PHE A 8 11.79 -13.46 -10.40
CA PHE A 8 12.97 -12.63 -10.11
C PHE A 8 13.80 -13.14 -8.92
N GLY A 9 13.31 -14.14 -8.20
CA GLY A 9 14.03 -14.77 -7.10
C GLY A 9 14.07 -13.94 -5.81
N ASP A 10 13.19 -12.95 -5.68
CA ASP A 10 13.08 -12.04 -4.55
C ASP A 10 11.75 -12.18 -3.80
N ASN A 11 11.02 -13.25 -4.04
CA ASN A 11 9.71 -13.58 -3.47
C ASN A 11 8.54 -12.68 -3.90
N THR A 12 8.70 -11.81 -4.88
CA THR A 12 7.62 -10.97 -5.42
C THR A 12 6.63 -11.72 -6.32
N GLY A 13 6.82 -13.03 -6.49
CA GLY A 13 5.96 -13.88 -7.31
C GLY A 13 6.39 -13.95 -8.78
N ASN A 14 5.49 -14.46 -9.61
CA ASN A 14 5.74 -14.62 -11.04
C ASN A 14 5.00 -13.58 -11.85
N VAL A 15 5.67 -12.98 -12.82
CA VAL A 15 5.12 -11.97 -13.74
C VAL A 15 5.03 -12.52 -15.15
N VAL A 16 3.88 -12.37 -15.80
CA VAL A 16 3.66 -12.81 -17.18
C VAL A 16 3.83 -11.64 -18.14
N SER A 17 4.61 -11.85 -19.21
CA SER A 17 4.82 -10.88 -20.28
C SER A 17 4.54 -11.50 -21.65
N PRO A 18 3.61 -10.93 -22.43
CA PRO A 18 3.34 -11.37 -23.80
C PRO A 18 4.40 -10.89 -24.80
N THR A 19 5.19 -9.87 -24.46
CA THR A 19 6.19 -9.25 -25.33
C THR A 19 7.59 -9.84 -25.17
N GLY A 20 7.82 -10.59 -24.07
CA GLY A 20 9.15 -11.15 -23.74
C GLY A 20 10.09 -10.13 -23.10
N THR A 21 9.59 -8.96 -22.69
CA THR A 21 10.34 -7.98 -21.89
C THR A 21 9.60 -7.69 -20.60
N ASN A 22 10.35 -7.47 -19.53
CA ASN A 22 9.81 -7.03 -18.24
C ASN A 22 10.85 -6.11 -17.56
N THR A 23 10.35 -5.15 -16.76
CA THR A 23 11.17 -4.32 -15.88
C THR A 23 10.83 -4.70 -14.45
N HIS A 24 11.85 -4.97 -13.65
CA HIS A 24 11.70 -5.34 -12.26
C HIS A 24 12.63 -4.52 -11.39
N ARG A 25 12.17 -4.17 -10.18
CA ARG A 25 12.95 -3.44 -9.18
C ARG A 25 13.22 -4.36 -7.99
N PHE A 26 14.49 -4.52 -7.66
CA PHE A 26 14.92 -5.19 -6.44
C PHE A 26 15.00 -4.14 -5.30
N THR A 27 14.23 -4.35 -4.24
CA THR A 27 14.03 -3.35 -3.17
C THR A 27 14.86 -3.62 -1.92
N GLN A 28 15.53 -4.77 -1.84
CA GLN A 28 16.29 -5.18 -0.67
C GLN A 28 17.61 -4.43 -0.57
N ASN A 29 17.87 -3.79 0.57
CA ASN A 29 19.12 -3.06 0.81
C ASN A 29 20.33 -3.98 0.98
N GLY A 30 21.51 -3.41 0.72
CA GLY A 30 22.78 -4.13 0.75
C GLY A 30 23.08 -4.87 -0.56
N LEU A 31 24.07 -5.75 -0.50
CA LEU A 31 24.44 -6.61 -1.61
C LEU A 31 23.62 -7.89 -1.58
N ASN A 32 22.75 -8.06 -2.54
CA ASN A 32 21.88 -9.22 -2.67
C ASN A 32 22.13 -9.96 -3.97
N THR A 33 21.95 -11.28 -3.93
CA THR A 33 22.13 -12.15 -5.10
C THR A 33 20.78 -12.76 -5.44
N TYR A 34 20.31 -12.54 -6.68
CA TYR A 34 19.03 -13.04 -7.16
C TYR A 34 19.23 -14.01 -8.33
N THR A 35 18.40 -15.06 -8.37
CA THR A 35 18.33 -15.96 -9.53
C THR A 35 17.06 -15.64 -10.32
N VAL A 36 17.22 -14.90 -11.40
CA VAL A 36 16.12 -14.58 -12.31
C VAL A 36 15.89 -15.75 -13.25
N THR A 37 14.67 -16.28 -13.27
CA THR A 37 14.25 -17.39 -14.13
C THR A 37 13.17 -16.91 -15.11
N VAL A 38 13.35 -17.22 -16.38
CA VAL A 38 12.37 -16.96 -17.45
C VAL A 38 11.89 -18.27 -18.02
N ILE A 39 10.58 -18.44 -18.11
CA ILE A 39 9.92 -19.59 -18.73
C ILE A 39 9.20 -19.10 -19.98
N ALA A 40 9.56 -19.60 -21.14
CA ALA A 40 8.86 -19.36 -22.40
C ALA A 40 7.92 -20.52 -22.70
N SER A 41 6.64 -20.24 -22.88
CA SER A 41 5.60 -21.23 -23.16
C SER A 41 4.99 -20.99 -24.54
N GLY A 42 5.01 -22.02 -25.38
CA GLY A 42 4.44 -22.00 -26.72
C GLY A 42 3.07 -22.68 -26.83
N ARG A 43 2.45 -22.58 -28.01
CA ARG A 43 1.24 -23.35 -28.32
C ARG A 43 1.58 -24.84 -28.29
N GLY A 44 0.72 -25.64 -27.68
CA GLY A 44 0.88 -27.08 -27.55
C GLY A 44 1.54 -27.55 -26.25
N GLY A 45 1.72 -26.68 -25.27
CA GLY A 45 2.18 -27.04 -23.92
C GLY A 45 3.69 -27.27 -23.81
N ILE A 46 4.47 -26.91 -24.84
CA ILE A 46 5.93 -26.98 -24.79
C ILE A 46 6.45 -25.72 -24.12
N SER A 47 7.29 -25.88 -23.09
CA SER A 47 7.97 -24.78 -22.40
C SER A 47 9.50 -25.00 -22.39
N SER A 48 10.23 -23.89 -22.32
CA SER A 48 11.66 -23.83 -22.10
C SER A 48 11.97 -22.80 -21.05
N SER A 49 12.96 -23.06 -20.20
CA SER A 49 13.37 -22.12 -19.14
C SER A 49 14.85 -21.80 -19.24
N SER A 50 15.20 -20.59 -18.78
CA SER A 50 16.57 -20.13 -18.59
C SER A 50 16.68 -19.32 -17.32
N SER A 51 17.81 -19.44 -16.64
CA SER A 51 18.06 -18.69 -15.40
C SER A 51 19.41 -17.97 -15.48
N ILE A 52 19.47 -16.81 -14.85
CA ILE A 52 20.70 -16.03 -14.65
C ILE A 52 20.76 -15.59 -13.19
N THR A 53 21.96 -15.65 -12.62
CA THR A 53 22.22 -15.08 -11.29
C THR A 53 22.80 -13.68 -11.46
N ILE A 54 22.24 -12.71 -10.74
CA ILE A 54 22.69 -11.32 -10.73
C ILE A 54 22.96 -10.88 -9.29
N GLU A 55 23.93 -9.99 -9.12
CA GLU A 55 24.18 -9.29 -7.86
C GLU A 55 23.65 -7.86 -8.00
N VAL A 56 22.85 -7.43 -7.02
CA VAL A 56 22.29 -6.10 -6.95
C VAL A 56 22.69 -5.48 -5.61
N PHE A 57 23.31 -4.32 -5.66
CA PHE A 57 23.61 -3.52 -4.47
C PHE A 57 22.67 -2.33 -4.39
N SER A 58 22.05 -2.12 -3.22
CA SER A 58 21.25 -0.94 -2.91
C SER A 58 21.70 -0.38 -1.57
N ASP A 59 21.95 0.92 -1.52
CA ASP A 59 22.23 1.68 -0.31
C ASP A 59 21.09 2.66 0.05
N PHE A 60 19.94 2.48 -0.58
CA PHE A 60 18.79 3.33 -0.33
C PHE A 60 18.20 3.08 1.05
N ASN A 61 18.37 4.06 1.95
CA ASN A 61 17.82 4.01 3.29
C ASN A 61 17.17 5.36 3.67
N PRO A 62 15.87 5.53 3.47
CA PRO A 62 15.15 6.77 3.77
C PRO A 62 14.84 6.88 5.28
N ILE A 63 15.87 7.01 6.11
CA ILE A 63 15.74 6.93 7.58
C ILE A 63 14.79 7.98 8.17
N GLU A 64 14.74 9.19 7.62
CA GLU A 64 13.82 10.22 8.08
C GLU A 64 12.36 9.81 7.83
N ILE A 65 12.07 9.24 6.67
CA ILE A 65 10.74 8.75 6.33
C ILE A 65 10.34 7.58 7.22
N LYS A 66 11.25 6.63 7.43
CA LYS A 66 11.03 5.52 8.36
C LYS A 66 10.72 6.02 9.77
N ASN A 67 11.47 7.02 10.25
CA ASN A 67 11.25 7.60 11.57
C ASN A 67 9.91 8.35 11.67
N PHE A 68 9.51 9.09 10.66
CA PHE A 68 8.17 9.69 10.63
C PHE A 68 7.07 8.62 10.62
N LEU A 69 7.27 7.56 9.86
CA LEU A 69 6.28 6.49 9.71
C LEU A 69 6.07 5.68 10.99
N THR A 70 7.15 5.41 11.75
CA THR A 70 7.16 4.46 12.87
C THR A 70 7.36 5.11 14.25
N GLY A 71 7.88 6.33 14.30
CA GLY A 71 8.34 6.98 15.55
C GLY A 71 9.81 6.74 15.87
N GLY A 72 10.56 6.07 14.98
CA GLY A 72 11.99 5.77 15.10
C GLY A 72 12.29 4.35 15.58
N ALA A 73 13.57 4.08 15.81
CA ALA A 73 14.06 2.75 16.20
C ALA A 73 13.37 2.22 17.47
N SER A 74 13.02 0.94 17.46
CA SER A 74 12.30 0.24 18.54
C SER A 74 10.97 0.88 18.93
N SER A 75 10.31 1.51 17.95
CA SER A 75 9.03 2.20 18.13
C SER A 75 7.99 1.74 17.12
N SER A 76 6.73 2.09 17.40
CA SER A 76 5.61 1.89 16.49
C SER A 76 4.67 3.07 16.50
N LYS A 77 4.02 3.34 15.37
CA LYS A 77 2.94 4.31 15.22
C LYS A 77 1.72 3.64 14.60
N THR A 78 0.54 4.02 15.12
CA THR A 78 -0.73 3.67 14.52
C THR A 78 -1.24 4.84 13.69
N TRP A 79 -1.67 4.52 12.47
CA TRP A 79 -2.24 5.47 11.52
C TRP A 79 -3.69 5.11 11.24
N TYR A 80 -4.52 6.13 11.13
CA TYR A 80 -5.95 6.07 10.86
C TYR A 80 -6.27 6.86 9.61
N TRP A 81 -7.35 6.54 8.92
CA TRP A 81 -7.83 7.39 7.84
C TRP A 81 -8.02 8.83 8.32
N ASN A 82 -7.48 9.79 7.56
CA ASN A 82 -7.70 11.23 7.87
C ASN A 82 -9.06 11.67 7.33
N ALA A 83 -10.12 10.98 7.81
CA ALA A 83 -11.50 11.16 7.37
C ALA A 83 -12.04 12.61 7.45
N PRO A 84 -11.59 13.47 8.40
CA PRO A 84 -12.06 14.85 8.49
C PRO A 84 -11.62 15.74 7.31
N VAL A 85 -10.59 15.37 6.56
CA VAL A 85 -10.06 16.23 5.50
C VAL A 85 -10.63 15.88 4.13
N ASN A 86 -10.74 16.89 3.26
CA ASN A 86 -11.15 16.67 1.86
C ASN A 86 -10.11 15.84 1.12
N ALA A 87 -10.59 14.99 0.21
CA ALA A 87 -9.77 14.12 -0.62
C ALA A 87 -8.80 13.24 0.20
N HIS A 88 -9.26 12.77 1.38
CA HIS A 88 -8.55 11.75 2.14
C HIS A 88 -8.51 10.40 1.41
N LEU A 89 -9.51 10.13 0.59
CA LEU A 89 -9.52 9.13 -0.46
C LEU A 89 -9.85 9.84 -1.79
N GLY A 90 -9.04 9.60 -2.82
CA GLY A 90 -9.25 10.26 -4.10
C GLY A 90 -8.64 9.51 -5.27
N VAL A 91 -9.03 9.88 -6.49
CA VAL A 91 -8.51 9.33 -7.75
C VAL A 91 -8.34 10.42 -8.79
N GLY A 92 -7.27 10.29 -9.57
CA GLY A 92 -6.93 11.24 -10.64
C GLY A 92 -6.04 10.62 -11.71
N PRO A 93 -5.53 11.44 -12.64
CA PRO A 93 -4.61 10.99 -13.68
C PRO A 93 -3.24 10.65 -13.09
N VAL A 94 -2.52 9.73 -13.76
CA VAL A 94 -1.21 9.26 -13.28
C VAL A 94 -0.09 10.29 -13.46
N GLU A 95 -0.28 11.29 -14.30
CA GLU A 95 0.71 12.31 -14.62
C GLU A 95 0.77 13.43 -13.57
N THR A 96 -0.19 13.46 -12.64
CA THR A 96 -0.31 14.51 -11.62
C THR A 96 -0.38 13.92 -10.23
N VAL A 97 -0.39 14.78 -9.20
CA VAL A 97 -0.65 14.43 -7.80
C VAL A 97 -1.99 14.98 -7.31
N ASP A 98 -2.90 15.22 -8.24
CA ASP A 98 -4.21 15.82 -7.97
C ASP A 98 -5.34 14.79 -8.18
N PRO A 99 -6.18 14.51 -7.17
CA PRO A 99 -7.35 13.63 -7.28
C PRO A 99 -8.50 14.32 -8.04
N SER A 100 -8.24 14.77 -9.28
CA SER A 100 -9.16 15.60 -10.07
C SER A 100 -10.38 14.87 -10.61
N TYR A 101 -10.41 13.53 -10.59
CA TYR A 101 -11.56 12.75 -11.03
C TYR A 101 -12.58 12.57 -9.89
N TYR A 102 -12.10 12.34 -8.69
CA TYR A 102 -12.91 12.22 -7.50
C TYR A 102 -12.05 12.46 -6.24
N GLY A 103 -12.62 13.12 -5.26
CA GLY A 103 -12.07 13.28 -3.92
C GLY A 103 -13.18 13.23 -2.90
N ALA A 104 -13.11 12.29 -1.96
CA ALA A 104 -14.08 12.14 -0.90
C ALA A 104 -14.16 13.40 -0.02
N GLY A 105 -15.38 13.85 0.27
CA GLY A 105 -15.62 14.87 1.28
C GLY A 105 -15.32 14.35 2.70
N PRO A 106 -15.28 15.23 3.71
CA PRO A 106 -15.06 14.82 5.09
C PRO A 106 -16.09 13.75 5.52
N PHE A 107 -15.59 12.63 6.06
CA PHE A 107 -16.39 11.48 6.51
C PHE A 107 -17.33 10.86 5.46
N GLU A 108 -17.15 11.15 4.17
CA GLU A 108 -18.06 10.70 3.11
C GLU A 108 -18.20 9.17 3.04
N LYS A 109 -17.19 8.43 3.47
CA LYS A 109 -17.18 6.97 3.46
C LYS A 109 -17.60 6.33 4.80
N GLU A 110 -18.13 7.11 5.73
CA GLU A 110 -18.55 6.59 7.06
C GLU A 110 -19.59 5.47 6.95
N SER A 111 -20.52 5.58 6.01
CA SER A 111 -21.55 4.57 5.79
C SER A 111 -21.03 3.24 5.23
N VAL A 112 -19.76 3.17 4.77
CA VAL A 112 -19.12 1.94 4.28
C VAL A 112 -18.94 0.94 5.43
N GLY A 113 -18.60 1.41 6.64
CA GLY A 113 -18.58 0.61 7.86
C GLY A 113 -17.32 -0.25 8.06
N CYS A 114 -16.48 -0.44 7.06
CA CYS A 114 -15.24 -1.25 7.16
C CYS A 114 -13.98 -0.50 6.70
N LEU A 115 -14.07 0.80 6.44
CA LEU A 115 -12.94 1.58 5.95
C LEU A 115 -12.27 2.39 7.05
N TYR A 116 -13.07 3.12 7.83
CA TYR A 116 -12.53 4.05 8.82
C TYR A 116 -12.24 3.39 10.17
N GLU A 117 -12.59 2.13 10.35
CA GLU A 117 -12.31 1.34 11.54
C GLU A 117 -10.89 0.74 11.52
N ASP A 118 -10.23 0.81 10.37
CA ASP A 118 -8.91 0.23 10.19
C ASP A 118 -7.82 0.98 10.95
N GLU A 119 -6.94 0.22 11.57
CA GLU A 119 -5.71 0.70 12.19
C GLU A 119 -4.49 0.14 11.43
N LEU A 120 -3.64 1.04 10.96
CA LEU A 120 -2.43 0.73 10.22
C LEU A 120 -1.23 0.93 11.14
N ILE A 121 -0.59 -0.16 11.55
CA ILE A 121 0.51 -0.12 12.52
C ILE A 121 1.84 -0.33 11.81
N PHE A 122 2.69 0.68 11.83
CA PHE A 122 4.07 0.58 11.34
C PHE A 122 5.04 0.54 12.51
N SER A 123 5.91 -0.45 12.53
CA SER A 123 6.91 -0.66 13.59
C SER A 123 8.31 -0.73 13.01
N GLN A 124 9.30 -0.26 13.75
CA GLN A 124 10.72 -0.30 13.35
C GLN A 124 11.54 -0.99 14.43
N ASP A 125 12.41 -1.92 14.04
CA ASP A 125 13.32 -2.60 14.94
C ASP A 125 14.64 -1.81 15.16
N GLU A 126 15.55 -2.36 15.95
CA GLU A 126 16.87 -1.77 16.25
C GLU A 126 17.78 -1.70 15.00
N ASN A 127 17.51 -2.50 13.97
CA ASN A 127 18.26 -2.58 12.72
C ASN A 127 17.61 -1.77 11.60
N GLU A 128 16.64 -0.90 11.94
CA GLU A 128 15.90 -0.06 10.99
C GLU A 128 15.02 -0.84 10.00
N ASN A 129 14.73 -2.13 10.27
CA ASN A 129 13.74 -2.86 9.50
C ASN A 129 12.35 -2.39 9.91
N VAL A 130 11.51 -2.15 8.92
CA VAL A 130 10.12 -1.71 9.15
C VAL A 130 9.17 -2.84 8.85
N THR A 131 8.20 -3.02 9.72
CA THR A 131 7.08 -3.95 9.55
C THR A 131 5.75 -3.22 9.59
N TYR A 132 4.75 -3.83 9.00
CA TYR A 132 3.39 -3.35 8.90
C TYR A 132 2.41 -4.41 9.39
N GLU A 133 1.39 -3.98 10.12
CA GLU A 133 0.24 -4.78 10.52
C GLU A 133 -1.04 -3.99 10.27
N LEU A 134 -2.05 -4.63 9.66
CA LEU A 134 -3.38 -4.07 9.48
C LEU A 134 -4.34 -4.72 10.46
N LEU A 135 -5.01 -3.90 11.28
CA LEU A 135 -6.14 -4.32 12.11
C LEU A 135 -7.42 -3.82 11.44
N ASN A 136 -8.13 -4.71 10.74
CA ASN A 136 -9.32 -4.39 9.95
C ASN A 136 -10.60 -5.05 10.50
N LEU A 137 -10.58 -5.53 11.74
CA LEU A 137 -11.68 -6.23 12.38
C LEU A 137 -12.27 -7.40 11.56
N GLY A 138 -11.44 -7.99 10.68
CA GLY A 138 -11.82 -9.10 9.80
C GLY A 138 -12.59 -8.69 8.54
N ASN A 139 -12.71 -7.39 8.25
CA ASN A 139 -13.39 -6.89 7.05
C ASN A 139 -12.48 -5.94 6.28
N THR A 140 -12.55 -6.01 4.96
CA THR A 140 -11.74 -5.17 4.06
C THR A 140 -12.62 -4.50 3.02
N TYR A 141 -12.34 -3.22 2.74
CA TYR A 141 -12.94 -2.48 1.64
C TYR A 141 -12.16 -2.73 0.34
N PHE A 142 -12.85 -3.24 -0.68
CA PHE A 142 -12.27 -3.59 -1.96
C PHE A 142 -12.79 -2.72 -3.09
N HIS A 143 -11.87 -2.32 -3.96
CA HIS A 143 -12.23 -1.73 -5.24
C HIS A 143 -12.89 -2.78 -6.15
N ARG A 144 -13.97 -2.36 -6.80
CA ARG A 144 -14.91 -3.23 -7.52
C ARG A 144 -14.36 -4.01 -8.71
N LEU A 145 -13.27 -3.55 -9.35
CA LEU A 145 -13.01 -3.98 -10.71
C LEU A 145 -12.12 -5.21 -10.82
N GLU A 146 -10.94 -5.25 -10.19
CA GLU A 146 -9.94 -6.22 -10.60
C GLU A 146 -9.71 -7.33 -9.60
N VAL A 147 -9.91 -7.02 -8.35
CA VAL A 147 -9.41 -7.84 -7.27
C VAL A 147 -10.37 -8.93 -6.90
N LEU A 148 -11.66 -8.66 -7.05
CA LEU A 148 -12.71 -9.59 -6.65
C LEU A 148 -12.66 -10.86 -7.49
N ASP A 149 -12.40 -10.74 -8.80
CA ASP A 149 -12.27 -11.90 -9.69
C ASP A 149 -11.02 -12.73 -9.39
N GLU A 150 -9.90 -12.08 -9.08
CA GLU A 150 -8.64 -12.77 -8.73
C GLU A 150 -8.75 -13.51 -7.39
N LEU A 151 -9.48 -12.95 -6.43
CA LEU A 151 -9.72 -13.57 -5.12
C LEU A 151 -10.92 -14.54 -5.11
N GLY A 152 -11.65 -14.63 -6.21
CA GLY A 152 -12.86 -15.44 -6.31
C GLY A 152 -14.03 -14.90 -5.49
N LEU A 153 -14.04 -13.59 -5.20
CA LEU A 153 -15.10 -12.91 -4.48
C LEU A 153 -16.20 -12.42 -5.43
N PRO A 154 -17.47 -12.38 -4.99
CA PRO A 154 -18.56 -11.84 -5.81
C PRO A 154 -18.34 -10.37 -6.12
N ASN A 155 -18.53 -9.93 -7.37
CA ASN A 155 -18.42 -8.53 -7.76
C ASN A 155 -19.82 -7.92 -7.95
N PRO A 156 -20.30 -7.06 -7.03
CA PRO A 156 -21.61 -6.40 -7.14
C PRO A 156 -21.61 -5.22 -8.13
N GLY A 157 -20.45 -4.87 -8.71
CA GLY A 157 -20.30 -3.72 -9.61
C GLY A 157 -20.02 -2.40 -8.90
N GLU A 158 -19.82 -2.43 -7.61
CA GLU A 158 -19.46 -1.29 -6.76
C GLU A 158 -18.41 -1.69 -5.72
N ASP A 159 -17.68 -0.71 -5.17
CA ASP A 159 -16.74 -0.92 -4.08
C ASP A 159 -17.51 -1.41 -2.85
N THR A 160 -16.99 -2.46 -2.19
CA THR A 160 -17.75 -3.09 -1.11
C THR A 160 -16.86 -3.73 -0.06
N CYS A 161 -17.42 -3.93 1.14
CA CYS A 161 -16.77 -4.64 2.23
C CYS A 161 -16.93 -6.14 2.07
N TYR A 162 -15.86 -6.87 2.31
CA TYR A 162 -15.86 -8.32 2.40
C TYR A 162 -15.26 -8.78 3.71
N GLU A 163 -15.74 -9.91 4.20
CA GLU A 163 -15.11 -10.67 5.27
C GLU A 163 -13.76 -11.21 4.74
N PHE A 164 -12.70 -10.46 5.02
CA PHE A 164 -11.36 -10.75 4.57
C PHE A 164 -10.37 -10.27 5.63
N ASP A 165 -9.84 -11.24 6.39
CA ASP A 165 -8.84 -11.00 7.41
C ASP A 165 -7.46 -10.94 6.75
N ASN A 166 -6.84 -9.77 6.79
CA ASN A 166 -5.50 -9.51 6.30
C ASN A 166 -4.55 -9.12 7.45
N SER A 167 -4.88 -9.56 8.65
CA SER A 167 -4.04 -9.38 9.83
C SER A 167 -2.71 -10.15 9.69
N GLY A 168 -1.74 -9.74 10.49
CA GLY A 168 -0.42 -10.35 10.54
C GLY A 168 0.68 -9.35 10.19
N ILE A 169 1.88 -9.64 10.66
CA ILE A 169 3.03 -8.77 10.49
C ILE A 169 3.71 -9.05 9.16
N ASN A 170 3.87 -8.02 8.35
CA ASN A 170 4.48 -8.08 7.02
C ASN A 170 5.66 -7.11 6.93
N ASN A 171 6.63 -7.41 6.07
CA ASN A 171 7.76 -6.51 5.84
C ASN A 171 7.34 -5.31 4.98
N VAL A 172 7.99 -4.17 5.23
CA VAL A 172 7.89 -2.95 4.42
C VAL A 172 9.22 -2.74 3.70
N LEU A 173 9.18 -2.78 2.37
CA LEU A 173 10.36 -2.64 1.54
C LEU A 173 10.39 -1.27 0.88
N PHE A 174 11.39 -0.45 1.22
CA PHE A 174 11.54 0.90 0.67
C PHE A 174 12.38 0.92 -0.60
N SER A 175 12.03 1.81 -1.53
CA SER A 175 12.77 2.05 -2.76
C SER A 175 12.64 3.51 -3.21
N PRO A 176 13.58 4.02 -4.04
CA PRO A 176 13.35 5.27 -4.73
C PRO A 176 12.07 5.22 -5.57
N SER A 177 11.27 6.28 -5.59
CA SER A 177 10.09 6.34 -6.47
C SER A 177 10.50 6.31 -7.95
N SER A 178 9.68 5.67 -8.77
CA SER A 178 9.86 5.61 -10.24
C SER A 178 8.72 6.33 -10.98
N SER A 179 7.91 7.07 -10.28
CA SER A 179 6.69 7.71 -10.84
C SER A 179 6.99 8.84 -11.84
N GLY A 180 8.18 9.44 -11.75
CA GLY A 180 8.53 10.64 -12.50
C GLY A 180 7.91 11.93 -11.94
N ILE A 181 7.20 11.86 -10.82
CA ILE A 181 6.74 13.04 -10.07
C ILE A 181 7.96 13.75 -9.49
N THR A 182 7.97 15.07 -9.52
CA THR A 182 9.10 15.89 -9.10
C THR A 182 9.23 15.97 -7.58
N GLU A 183 10.45 16.30 -7.09
CA GLU A 183 10.77 16.35 -5.64
C GLU A 183 10.00 17.44 -4.86
N ASP A 184 9.44 18.42 -5.53
CA ASP A 184 8.56 19.41 -4.90
C ASP A 184 7.15 18.89 -4.63
N LEU A 185 6.78 17.75 -5.22
CA LEU A 185 5.45 17.12 -5.11
C LEU A 185 5.49 15.71 -4.50
N SER A 186 6.66 15.14 -4.28
CA SER A 186 6.85 13.79 -3.75
C SER A 186 8.13 13.69 -2.93
N THR A 187 8.16 12.84 -1.93
CA THR A 187 9.39 12.52 -1.17
C THR A 187 10.41 11.71 -1.98
N GLN A 188 10.10 11.34 -3.19
CA GLN A 188 10.88 10.45 -4.05
C GLN A 188 11.08 9.04 -3.44
N THR A 189 10.25 8.69 -2.47
CA THR A 189 10.30 7.39 -1.78
C THR A 189 9.01 6.62 -2.01
N SER A 190 9.14 5.36 -2.37
CA SER A 190 8.05 4.39 -2.39
C SER A 190 8.32 3.27 -1.37
N PHE A 191 7.26 2.61 -0.96
CA PHE A 191 7.35 1.36 -0.21
C PHE A 191 6.37 0.32 -0.73
N VAL A 192 6.76 -0.95 -0.59
CA VAL A 192 5.91 -2.11 -0.91
C VAL A 192 5.57 -2.81 0.39
N LEU A 193 4.30 -3.16 0.57
CA LEU A 193 3.84 -4.04 1.64
C LEU A 193 3.84 -5.48 1.14
N GLU A 194 4.74 -6.32 1.66
CA GLU A 194 4.78 -7.73 1.26
C GLU A 194 3.49 -8.44 1.68
N ASN A 195 2.76 -8.97 0.71
CA ASN A 195 1.50 -9.72 0.92
C ASN A 195 0.41 -8.97 1.68
N ASN A 196 0.45 -7.65 1.70
CA ASN A 196 -0.51 -6.79 2.40
C ASN A 196 -0.78 -5.50 1.62
N PHE A 197 -1.71 -4.67 2.12
CA PHE A 197 -2.09 -3.38 1.54
C PHE A 197 -2.57 -2.43 2.65
N MET A 198 -2.65 -1.13 2.34
CA MET A 198 -3.15 -0.12 3.26
C MET A 198 -4.68 -0.03 3.17
N SER A 199 -5.41 -0.74 4.05
CA SER A 199 -6.85 -0.63 4.27
C SER A 199 -7.71 -0.85 3.02
N TYR A 200 -7.83 0.12 2.12
CA TYR A 200 -8.58 0.02 0.86
C TYR A 200 -7.75 -0.66 -0.21
N PHE A 201 -8.21 -1.82 -0.68
CA PHE A 201 -7.47 -2.62 -1.65
C PHE A 201 -7.80 -2.25 -3.11
N LEU A 202 -6.74 -1.91 -3.85
CA LEU A 202 -6.77 -1.39 -5.22
C LEU A 202 -6.05 -2.31 -6.23
N GLY A 203 -5.74 -3.54 -5.85
CA GLY A 203 -5.02 -4.49 -6.73
C GLY A 203 -3.51 -4.23 -6.81
N ASN A 204 -2.96 -3.34 -5.98
CA ASN A 204 -1.53 -3.03 -5.90
C ASN A 204 -1.13 -2.80 -4.44
N ASN A 205 0.16 -2.93 -4.15
CA ASN A 205 0.75 -2.76 -2.82
C ASN A 205 2.03 -1.90 -2.82
N ASP A 206 2.30 -1.18 -3.92
CA ASP A 206 3.42 -0.25 -4.08
C ASP A 206 2.90 1.19 -3.91
N TYR A 207 3.30 1.84 -2.82
CA TYR A 207 2.84 3.16 -2.40
C TYR A 207 3.96 4.18 -2.51
N GLU A 208 3.77 5.22 -3.30
CA GLU A 208 4.62 6.41 -3.30
C GLU A 208 4.21 7.36 -2.20
N ILE A 209 5.16 7.81 -1.39
CA ILE A 209 4.91 8.80 -0.34
C ILE A 209 5.03 10.19 -0.95
N LEU A 210 3.91 10.88 -1.09
CA LEU A 210 3.90 12.27 -1.57
C LEU A 210 4.38 13.23 -0.48
N SER A 211 3.89 13.03 0.74
CA SER A 211 4.35 13.78 1.91
C SER A 211 4.18 12.96 3.19
N ILE A 212 5.02 13.22 4.17
CA ILE A 212 4.93 12.61 5.51
C ILE A 212 5.44 13.61 6.56
N SER A 213 4.81 13.56 7.73
CA SER A 213 5.19 14.28 8.94
C SER A 213 4.99 13.38 10.16
N ASP A 214 5.15 13.92 11.36
CA ASP A 214 4.89 13.17 12.60
C ASP A 214 3.44 12.69 12.75
N THR A 215 2.49 13.40 12.14
CA THR A 215 1.06 13.16 12.35
C THR A 215 0.25 12.92 11.08
N GLU A 216 0.80 13.14 9.91
CA GLU A 216 0.09 12.98 8.64
C GLU A 216 0.95 12.30 7.59
N ILE A 217 0.34 11.41 6.81
CA ILE A 217 0.94 10.81 5.61
C ILE A 217 -0.03 10.90 4.44
N HIS A 218 0.50 11.25 3.28
CA HIS A 218 -0.21 11.24 2.02
C HIS A 218 0.51 10.31 1.05
N VAL A 219 -0.16 9.26 0.65
CA VAL A 219 0.38 8.25 -0.29
C VAL A 219 -0.39 8.25 -1.60
N ARG A 220 0.30 7.78 -2.63
CA ARG A 220 -0.21 7.58 -3.97
C ARG A 220 0.05 6.13 -4.39
N ILE A 221 -0.93 5.51 -5.01
CA ILE A 221 -0.85 4.15 -5.55
C ILE A 221 -1.37 4.13 -6.97
N ILE A 222 -0.71 3.40 -7.86
CA ILE A 222 -1.14 3.25 -9.25
C ILE A 222 -1.94 1.97 -9.38
N GLN A 223 -3.16 2.11 -9.88
CA GLN A 223 -4.03 1.01 -10.25
C GLN A 223 -4.06 0.88 -11.77
N THR A 224 -4.03 -0.35 -12.26
CA THR A 224 -4.27 -0.66 -13.68
C THR A 224 -5.61 -1.36 -13.81
N GLU A 225 -6.55 -0.76 -14.52
CA GLU A 225 -7.85 -1.37 -14.81
C GLU A 225 -7.74 -2.52 -15.82
N PRO A 226 -8.72 -3.44 -15.89
CA PRO A 226 -8.74 -4.52 -16.89
C PRO A 226 -8.72 -4.01 -18.34
N SER A 227 -9.21 -2.80 -18.55
CA SER A 227 -9.14 -2.09 -19.83
C SER A 227 -7.72 -1.74 -20.27
N GLY A 228 -6.74 -1.82 -19.33
CA GLY A 228 -5.38 -1.36 -19.48
C GLY A 228 -5.19 0.14 -19.16
N SER A 229 -6.24 0.84 -18.77
CA SER A 229 -6.15 2.22 -18.27
C SER A 229 -5.51 2.24 -16.88
N THR A 230 -4.68 3.26 -16.62
CA THR A 230 -4.04 3.45 -15.31
C THR A 230 -4.63 4.68 -14.62
N LEU A 231 -4.83 4.56 -13.31
CA LEU A 231 -5.32 5.60 -12.44
C LEU A 231 -4.38 5.77 -11.24
N ALA A 232 -4.24 7.00 -10.78
CA ALA A 232 -3.54 7.30 -9.53
C ALA A 232 -4.58 7.48 -8.42
N TRP A 233 -4.50 6.66 -7.40
CA TRP A 233 -5.30 6.77 -6.19
C TRP A 233 -4.49 7.43 -5.08
N TYR A 234 -5.17 8.19 -4.25
CA TYR A 234 -4.59 8.99 -3.16
C TYR A 234 -5.25 8.61 -1.85
N GLN A 235 -4.45 8.41 -0.83
CA GLN A 235 -4.90 8.06 0.52
C GLN A 235 -4.17 8.93 1.53
N LYS A 236 -4.91 9.52 2.48
CA LYS A 236 -4.34 10.32 3.56
C LYS A 236 -4.67 9.67 4.90
N PHE A 237 -3.64 9.52 5.72
CA PHE A 237 -3.77 8.98 7.05
C PHE A 237 -3.21 9.95 8.09
N THR A 238 -3.64 9.79 9.34
CA THR A 238 -3.21 10.59 10.49
C THR A 238 -2.96 9.70 11.69
N THR A 239 -2.11 10.13 12.61
CA THR A 239 -1.91 9.45 13.91
C THR A 239 -2.97 9.85 14.95
N ILE A 240 -3.82 10.81 14.63
CA ILE A 240 -4.92 11.24 15.48
C ILE A 240 -6.16 10.43 15.10
N ASN A 241 -6.61 9.53 15.99
CA ASN A 241 -7.84 8.77 15.72
C ASN A 241 -9.04 9.72 15.63
N PRO A 242 -9.67 9.91 14.46
CA PRO A 242 -10.77 10.85 14.30
C PRO A 242 -12.06 10.39 15.02
N TYR A 243 -12.12 9.12 15.44
CA TYR A 243 -13.21 8.53 16.20
C TYR A 243 -12.86 8.32 17.68
N GLY A 244 -11.62 8.59 18.09
CA GLY A 244 -11.10 8.36 19.45
C GLY A 244 -11.42 9.45 20.47
N GLY A 245 -12.34 10.33 20.20
CA GLY A 245 -12.73 11.42 21.08
C GLY A 245 -13.85 11.08 22.06
N GLY A 246 -13.69 10.07 22.89
CA GLY A 246 -14.68 9.65 23.87
C GLY A 246 -14.10 9.12 25.19
N GLY A 247 -12.85 9.49 25.54
CA GLY A 247 -12.36 9.34 26.91
C GLY A 247 -13.00 10.45 27.77
N GLY A 248 -14.21 10.22 28.27
CA GLY A 248 -14.86 11.12 29.20
C GLY A 248 -13.97 11.39 30.40
N GLU A 249 -13.55 12.64 30.59
CA GLU A 249 -13.35 13.15 31.92
C GLU A 249 -14.70 12.98 32.63
N GLY A 250 -14.73 12.10 33.59
CA GLY A 250 -15.87 11.98 34.49
C GLY A 250 -16.13 13.35 35.11
N ASP A 251 -17.23 13.95 34.75
CA ASP A 251 -17.86 14.97 35.57
C ASP A 251 -18.18 14.30 36.91
N ASP A 252 -17.25 14.42 37.85
CA ASP A 252 -17.52 14.29 39.25
C ASP A 252 -18.50 15.43 39.61
N CYS A 253 -19.77 15.19 39.42
CA CYS A 253 -20.80 15.94 40.08
C CYS A 253 -20.74 15.56 41.56
N ASP A 254 -19.90 16.27 42.31
CA ASP A 254 -19.99 16.31 43.76
C ASP A 254 -21.36 16.91 44.13
N ASP A 255 -22.30 16.03 44.36
CA ASP A 255 -23.55 16.32 45.03
C ASP A 255 -23.27 16.40 46.54
N ASN A 256 -22.81 17.56 47.00
CA ASN A 256 -22.85 17.91 48.42
C ASN A 256 -24.15 18.65 48.68
N GLY A 257 -25.16 17.86 48.98
CA GLY A 257 -26.40 18.31 49.51
C GLY A 257 -26.28 18.84 50.95
N GLU A 258 -26.95 19.90 51.20
CA GLU A 258 -27.69 20.18 52.46
C GLU A 258 -29.12 20.52 52.09
#